data_0bff329934f8968c653df3c8a8a7af64
#
_entry.id   0bff329934f8968c653df3c8a8a7af64
#
_cell.length_a   1.000
_cell.length_b   1.000
_cell.length_c   1.000
_cell.angle_alpha   90.00
_cell.angle_beta   90.00
_cell.angle_gamma   90.00
#
_symmetry.space_group_name_H-M   'P 1'
#
loop_
_entity.id
_entity.type
_entity.pdbx_description
1 polymer ?
#
loop_
_entity_poly.entity_id
_entity_poly.type
_entity_poly.pdbx_seq_one_letter_code
_entity_poly.pdbx_strand_id
1 'polypeptide(L)'
;MRRIVCMALALFFLWNFPCGAENYVIVGQMGSEVRYELEQRVTRSPGTQKLVLSFVVPPSFESPTYRQKIHGFDLVFSPQPKDKKRSQDNRGNQIIVATWKPTPPEITARISFKAQNQTRLQQLQTGTPFPLGKVPSDVSPYLSPTKQVQSDDPRIRKLAKELTQDVTTQFDAVQRILTWIVDNLRYVTPPAKYDALYGLEARKGNCQNFSHLSAALMRAVSIPVRIVNGVTLDKPFNVSRKGGVLTFKMGQGRHSWIEVWFGDLGWVPFDPQQTELFVSNRYIRIEIGIDNKETINDGLLRWSQISGSEGKPRLQESISADFASDQVKLSGSRQQYGPRNLLLVPPVQATFTEIKVEPPPPPPVITEPERRKLRYRVPFLFGNLEFPENVDFAFPRGPASTVGTDSFQMTRNFVVETAE
;
A
#
# COMPACT_ATOMS: atom_id res chain seq x y z
N MET A 1 35.81 -47.01 52.05
CA MET A 1 36.28 -46.20 50.90
C MET A 1 35.12 -45.93 49.94
N ARG A 2 34.48 -44.80 50.07
CA ARG A 2 33.34 -44.41 49.24
C ARG A 2 33.85 -43.44 48.15
N ARG A 3 33.77 -43.82 46.90
CA ARG A 3 34.06 -42.96 45.76
C ARG A 3 32.79 -42.14 45.44
N ILE A 4 32.93 -40.82 45.62
CA ILE A 4 31.89 -39.83 45.23
C ILE A 4 32.19 -39.53 43.76
N VAL A 5 31.22 -39.87 42.87
CA VAL A 5 31.22 -39.46 41.47
C VAL A 5 30.50 -38.13 41.40
N CYS A 6 31.23 -37.07 41.17
CA CYS A 6 30.66 -35.74 40.83
C CYS A 6 30.21 -35.76 39.36
N MET A 7 28.92 -35.82 39.15
CA MET A 7 28.28 -35.58 37.85
C MET A 7 28.12 -34.06 37.64
N ALA A 8 28.98 -33.48 36.84
CA ALA A 8 28.83 -32.09 36.42
C ALA A 8 27.71 -31.99 35.40
N LEU A 9 26.55 -31.51 35.79
CA LEU A 9 25.49 -31.08 34.88
C LEU A 9 25.92 -29.77 34.22
N ALA A 10 26.37 -29.86 32.95
CA ALA A 10 26.53 -28.67 32.10
C ALA A 10 25.12 -28.19 31.66
N LEU A 11 24.57 -27.21 32.39
CA LEU A 11 23.41 -26.47 31.96
C LEU A 11 23.82 -25.59 30.77
N PHE A 12 23.55 -26.07 29.56
CA PHE A 12 23.52 -25.23 28.37
C PHE A 12 22.33 -24.27 28.52
N PHE A 13 22.57 -23.09 29.02
CA PHE A 13 21.68 -21.94 28.82
C PHE A 13 21.75 -21.58 27.33
N LEU A 14 20.81 -22.13 26.56
CA LEU A 14 20.47 -21.55 25.26
C LEU A 14 19.87 -20.16 25.56
N TRP A 15 20.73 -19.16 25.52
CA TRP A 15 20.29 -17.79 25.41
C TRP A 15 19.59 -17.65 24.05
N ASN A 16 18.30 -17.87 24.05
CA ASN A 16 17.43 -17.31 23.01
C ASN A 16 17.55 -15.80 23.15
N PHE A 17 18.50 -15.17 22.46
CA PHE A 17 18.45 -13.75 22.23
C PHE A 17 17.11 -13.52 21.48
N PRO A 18 16.16 -12.77 22.05
CA PRO A 18 15.02 -12.34 21.26
C PRO A 18 15.63 -11.60 20.08
N CYS A 19 15.35 -12.05 18.85
CA CYS A 19 15.64 -11.31 17.64
C CYS A 19 14.76 -10.06 17.70
N GLY A 20 15.19 -9.09 18.51
CA GLY A 20 14.50 -7.83 18.67
C GLY A 20 14.52 -7.14 17.31
N ALA A 21 13.37 -6.74 16.82
CA ALA A 21 13.28 -5.90 15.65
C ALA A 21 14.14 -4.65 15.91
N GLU A 22 15.17 -4.45 15.10
CA GLU A 22 16.04 -3.28 15.22
C GLU A 22 15.43 -2.11 14.45
N ASN A 23 15.45 -0.93 15.04
CA ASN A 23 14.99 0.29 14.39
C ASN A 23 16.11 0.89 13.54
N TYR A 24 15.79 1.20 12.31
CA TYR A 24 16.66 1.87 11.34
C TYR A 24 16.09 3.21 10.94
N VAL A 25 16.95 4.19 10.80
CA VAL A 25 16.63 5.44 10.12
C VAL A 25 17.14 5.34 8.71
N ILE A 26 16.25 5.55 7.77
CA ILE A 26 16.56 5.55 6.34
C ILE A 26 16.54 7.00 5.88
N VAL A 27 17.63 7.42 5.25
CA VAL A 27 17.79 8.75 4.68
C VAL A 27 18.21 8.68 3.22
N GLY A 28 17.84 9.69 2.44
CA GLY A 28 18.21 9.79 1.05
C GLY A 28 17.03 10.12 0.15
N GLN A 29 17.12 9.72 -1.10
CA GLN A 29 16.10 10.02 -2.09
C GLN A 29 15.88 8.87 -3.07
N MET A 30 14.66 8.80 -3.57
CA MET A 30 14.25 7.89 -4.63
C MET A 30 13.57 8.72 -5.72
N GLY A 31 13.77 8.32 -6.98
CA GLY A 31 13.10 8.95 -8.11
C GLY A 31 12.74 7.94 -9.18
N SER A 32 11.60 8.12 -9.82
CA SER A 32 11.18 7.30 -10.95
C SER A 32 10.46 8.12 -12.01
N GLU A 33 10.55 7.66 -13.24
CA GLU A 33 9.64 8.02 -14.32
C GLU A 33 8.94 6.76 -14.77
N VAL A 34 7.61 6.75 -14.65
CA VAL A 34 6.76 5.59 -14.93
C VAL A 34 5.80 5.95 -16.05
N ARG A 35 5.74 5.11 -17.08
CA ARG A 35 4.63 5.08 -18.02
C ARG A 35 3.58 4.13 -17.46
N TYR A 36 2.40 4.66 -17.18
CA TYR A 36 1.30 3.91 -16.59
C TYR A 36 0.17 3.74 -17.58
N GLU A 37 -0.35 2.53 -17.65
CA GLU A 37 -1.53 2.20 -18.45
C GLU A 37 -2.50 1.35 -17.63
N LEU A 38 -3.77 1.72 -17.66
CA LEU A 38 -4.89 0.95 -17.11
C LEU A 38 -5.87 0.67 -18.25
N GLU A 39 -6.11 -0.59 -18.54
CA GLU A 39 -7.20 -1.03 -19.41
C GLU A 39 -8.30 -1.67 -18.58
N GLN A 40 -9.52 -1.20 -18.76
CA GLN A 40 -10.71 -1.82 -18.19
C GLN A 40 -11.62 -2.27 -19.31
N ARG A 41 -12.00 -3.54 -19.29
CA ARG A 41 -12.92 -4.15 -20.23
C ARG A 41 -14.19 -4.56 -19.49
N VAL A 42 -15.30 -3.98 -19.88
CA VAL A 42 -16.62 -4.20 -19.29
C VAL A 42 -17.50 -4.95 -20.25
N THR A 43 -17.87 -6.17 -19.90
CA THR A 43 -18.86 -6.96 -20.65
C THR A 43 -20.22 -6.80 -19.95
N ARG A 44 -21.22 -6.29 -20.68
CA ARG A 44 -22.56 -6.12 -20.10
C ARG A 44 -23.22 -7.47 -19.84
N SER A 45 -24.09 -7.53 -18.82
CA SER A 45 -25.05 -8.61 -18.68
C SER A 45 -26.29 -8.36 -19.54
N PRO A 46 -27.06 -9.40 -19.90
CA PRO A 46 -28.35 -9.24 -20.58
C PRO A 46 -29.24 -8.27 -19.82
N GLY A 47 -29.98 -7.39 -20.54
CA GLY A 47 -30.87 -6.40 -19.94
C GLY A 47 -30.19 -5.13 -19.40
N THR A 48 -28.87 -4.99 -19.44
CA THR A 48 -28.19 -3.75 -19.06
C THR A 48 -28.61 -2.61 -20.01
N GLN A 49 -29.33 -1.62 -19.50
CA GLN A 49 -29.82 -0.48 -20.27
C GLN A 49 -28.83 0.67 -20.31
N LYS A 50 -28.24 0.96 -19.16
CA LYS A 50 -27.34 2.10 -18.95
C LYS A 50 -26.11 1.64 -18.19
N LEU A 51 -24.95 2.07 -18.62
CA LEU A 51 -23.67 1.85 -17.95
C LEU A 51 -22.98 3.19 -17.76
N VAL A 52 -22.44 3.39 -16.58
CA VAL A 52 -21.69 4.60 -16.23
C VAL A 52 -20.34 4.16 -15.67
N LEU A 53 -19.28 4.71 -16.21
CA LEU A 53 -17.92 4.59 -15.68
C LEU A 53 -17.45 5.96 -15.20
N SER A 54 -16.78 5.99 -14.06
CA SER A 54 -16.15 7.21 -13.57
C SER A 54 -14.67 6.99 -13.31
N PHE A 55 -13.85 7.99 -13.66
CA PHE A 55 -12.40 7.95 -13.56
C PHE A 55 -11.89 9.23 -12.96
N VAL A 56 -10.94 9.11 -12.04
CA VAL A 56 -10.18 10.26 -11.54
C VAL A 56 -9.02 10.56 -12.47
N VAL A 57 -8.79 11.83 -12.73
CA VAL A 57 -7.53 12.30 -13.32
C VAL A 57 -6.49 12.40 -12.21
N PRO A 58 -5.44 11.56 -12.20
CA PRO A 58 -4.44 11.61 -11.15
C PRO A 58 -3.82 13.00 -11.03
N PRO A 59 -3.77 13.60 -9.84
CA PRO A 59 -3.25 14.95 -9.68
C PRO A 59 -1.72 14.95 -9.60
N SER A 60 -1.10 16.06 -10.00
CA SER A 60 0.22 16.37 -9.48
C SER A 60 0.10 16.74 -8.00
N PHE A 61 1.08 16.35 -7.20
CA PHE A 61 1.07 16.52 -5.75
C PHE A 61 2.48 16.79 -5.24
N GLU A 62 2.59 17.62 -4.23
CA GLU A 62 3.85 17.94 -3.58
C GLU A 62 3.69 18.00 -2.07
N SER A 63 4.60 17.31 -1.37
CA SER A 63 4.73 17.32 0.08
C SER A 63 6.22 17.35 0.45
N PRO A 64 6.56 17.53 1.72
CA PRO A 64 7.96 17.49 2.16
C PRO A 64 8.67 16.18 1.84
N THR A 65 7.94 15.05 1.84
CA THR A 65 8.53 13.71 1.68
C THR A 65 8.24 13.06 0.34
N TYR A 66 7.21 13.52 -0.38
CA TYR A 66 6.78 12.88 -1.63
C TYR A 66 6.31 13.93 -2.65
N ARG A 67 6.71 13.74 -3.90
CA ARG A 67 6.29 14.56 -5.02
C ARG A 67 5.88 13.67 -6.18
N GLN A 68 4.76 14.02 -6.82
CA GLN A 68 4.27 13.40 -8.04
C GLN A 68 3.97 14.47 -9.08
N LYS A 69 4.48 14.30 -10.29
CA LYS A 69 4.10 15.10 -11.47
C LYS A 69 3.46 14.18 -12.50
N ILE A 70 2.25 14.52 -12.95
CA ILE A 70 1.54 13.78 -13.99
C ILE A 70 1.60 14.55 -15.31
N HIS A 71 1.92 13.82 -16.37
CA HIS A 71 2.04 14.35 -17.73
C HIS A 71 1.29 13.46 -18.71
N GLY A 72 0.67 14.08 -19.72
CA GLY A 72 0.08 13.37 -20.85
C GLY A 72 -1.07 12.44 -20.48
N PHE A 73 -1.92 12.83 -19.49
CA PHE A 73 -3.09 12.04 -19.16
C PHE A 73 -4.04 11.95 -20.35
N ASP A 74 -4.36 10.72 -20.76
CA ASP A 74 -5.34 10.41 -21.79
C ASP A 74 -6.33 9.33 -21.31
N LEU A 75 -7.59 9.44 -21.76
CA LEU A 75 -8.66 8.49 -21.48
C LEU A 75 -9.48 8.25 -22.74
N VAL A 76 -9.29 7.08 -23.32
CA VAL A 76 -9.92 6.64 -24.55
C VAL A 76 -10.94 5.55 -24.27
N PHE A 77 -12.06 5.59 -24.98
CA PHE A 77 -13.12 4.59 -24.91
C PHE A 77 -13.39 3.94 -26.26
N SER A 78 -13.69 2.65 -26.23
CA SER A 78 -14.18 1.91 -27.38
C SER A 78 -15.35 0.99 -26.95
N PRO A 79 -16.57 1.18 -27.50
CA PRO A 79 -17.00 2.31 -28.31
C PRO A 79 -17.11 3.60 -27.50
N GLN A 80 -17.19 4.74 -28.19
CA GLN A 80 -17.31 6.04 -27.55
C GLN A 80 -18.58 6.13 -26.68
N PRO A 81 -18.53 6.80 -25.51
CA PRO A 81 -19.71 7.02 -24.70
C PRO A 81 -20.69 7.99 -25.37
N LYS A 82 -21.99 7.87 -25.07
CA LYS A 82 -23.00 8.83 -25.46
C LYS A 82 -22.78 10.21 -24.84
N ASP A 83 -22.27 10.22 -23.59
CA ASP A 83 -22.02 11.44 -22.82
C ASP A 83 -20.71 11.27 -22.02
N LYS A 84 -19.87 12.31 -22.03
CA LYS A 84 -18.60 12.38 -21.30
C LYS A 84 -18.51 13.74 -20.61
N LYS A 85 -18.52 13.72 -19.27
CA LYS A 85 -18.51 14.95 -18.44
C LYS A 85 -17.26 14.98 -17.56
N ARG A 86 -16.73 16.17 -17.37
CA ARG A 86 -15.73 16.46 -16.33
C ARG A 86 -16.41 17.19 -15.18
N SER A 87 -16.05 16.81 -13.96
CA SER A 87 -16.52 17.44 -12.73
C SER A 87 -15.41 17.42 -11.70
N GLN A 88 -15.60 18.15 -10.63
CA GLN A 88 -14.75 18.10 -9.45
C GLN A 88 -15.62 17.70 -8.27
N ASP A 89 -15.13 16.81 -7.43
CA ASP A 89 -15.82 16.44 -6.20
C ASP A 89 -15.53 17.42 -5.05
N ASN A 90 -16.16 17.20 -3.90
CA ASN A 90 -15.99 18.02 -2.70
C ASN A 90 -14.58 17.93 -2.08
N ARG A 91 -13.73 17.02 -2.54
CA ARG A 91 -12.34 16.85 -2.09
C ARG A 91 -11.33 17.44 -3.06
N GLY A 92 -11.80 17.96 -4.19
CA GLY A 92 -10.95 18.53 -5.23
C GLY A 92 -10.47 17.53 -6.26
N ASN A 93 -10.91 16.26 -6.22
CA ASN A 93 -10.58 15.29 -7.24
C ASN A 93 -11.25 15.65 -8.56
N GLN A 94 -10.49 15.63 -9.66
CA GLN A 94 -11.02 15.82 -11.01
C GLN A 94 -11.56 14.50 -11.54
N ILE A 95 -12.86 14.45 -11.85
CA ILE A 95 -13.55 13.21 -12.24
C ILE A 95 -14.06 13.32 -13.66
N ILE A 96 -13.85 12.25 -14.45
CA ILE A 96 -14.46 12.07 -15.76
C ILE A 96 -15.53 10.99 -15.65
N VAL A 97 -16.77 11.33 -15.97
CA VAL A 97 -17.89 10.40 -16.00
C VAL A 97 -18.30 10.15 -17.43
N ALA A 98 -18.29 8.88 -17.85
CA ALA A 98 -18.69 8.43 -19.18
C ALA A 98 -19.95 7.56 -19.10
N THR A 99 -20.94 7.82 -19.99
CA THR A 99 -22.23 7.15 -19.97
C THR A 99 -22.54 6.53 -21.34
N TRP A 100 -22.95 5.27 -21.32
CA TRP A 100 -23.52 4.55 -22.47
C TRP A 100 -24.99 4.28 -22.23
N LYS A 101 -25.81 4.69 -23.18
CA LYS A 101 -27.26 4.41 -23.25
C LYS A 101 -27.71 4.50 -24.71
N PRO A 102 -28.04 3.36 -25.39
CA PRO A 102 -27.99 1.99 -24.87
C PRO A 102 -26.56 1.52 -24.59
N THR A 103 -26.43 0.50 -23.74
CA THR A 103 -25.15 -0.08 -23.40
C THR A 103 -24.69 -1.06 -24.48
N PRO A 104 -23.50 -0.91 -25.08
CA PRO A 104 -22.95 -1.89 -26.02
C PRO A 104 -22.61 -3.22 -25.32
N PRO A 105 -22.42 -4.33 -26.06
CA PRO A 105 -22.05 -5.62 -25.47
C PRO A 105 -20.75 -5.59 -24.66
N GLU A 106 -19.77 -4.87 -25.16
CA GLU A 106 -18.47 -4.67 -24.52
C GLU A 106 -18.03 -3.22 -24.64
N ILE A 107 -17.36 -2.73 -23.59
CA ILE A 107 -16.74 -1.41 -23.52
C ILE A 107 -15.32 -1.59 -23.03
N THR A 108 -14.37 -0.99 -23.74
CA THR A 108 -12.99 -0.85 -23.27
C THR A 108 -12.74 0.61 -22.89
N ALA A 109 -12.22 0.84 -21.69
CA ALA A 109 -11.70 2.12 -21.26
C ALA A 109 -10.20 1.99 -21.02
N ARG A 110 -9.40 2.85 -21.65
CA ARG A 110 -7.94 2.87 -21.49
C ARG A 110 -7.50 4.23 -20.99
N ILE A 111 -6.81 4.21 -19.85
CA ILE A 111 -6.10 5.35 -19.28
C ILE A 111 -4.62 5.18 -19.55
N SER A 112 -3.94 6.25 -19.96
CA SER A 112 -2.49 6.31 -20.03
C SER A 112 -1.96 7.65 -19.54
N PHE A 113 -0.82 7.64 -18.88
CA PHE A 113 -0.09 8.85 -18.48
C PHE A 113 1.36 8.52 -18.10
N LYS A 114 2.18 9.57 -17.93
CA LYS A 114 3.50 9.48 -17.32
C LYS A 114 3.48 10.08 -15.93
N ALA A 115 4.05 9.36 -14.95
CA ALA A 115 4.24 9.84 -13.59
C ALA A 115 5.73 10.01 -13.31
N GLN A 116 6.13 11.20 -12.89
CA GLN A 116 7.46 11.48 -12.33
C GLN A 116 7.29 11.56 -10.82
N ASN A 117 7.82 10.56 -10.11
CA ASN A 117 7.70 10.46 -8.67
C ASN A 117 9.06 10.67 -8.00
N GLN A 118 9.05 11.37 -6.89
CA GLN A 118 10.22 11.57 -6.06
C GLN A 118 9.86 11.40 -4.60
N THR A 119 10.63 10.60 -3.88
CA THR A 119 10.57 10.47 -2.42
C THR A 119 11.85 11.03 -1.84
N ARG A 120 11.73 11.87 -0.81
CA ARG A 120 12.84 12.46 -0.06
C ARG A 120 12.69 12.05 1.39
N LEU A 121 13.65 11.27 1.86
CA LEU A 121 13.76 10.86 3.25
C LEU A 121 14.90 11.65 3.86
N GLN A 122 14.56 12.79 4.43
CA GLN A 122 15.51 13.70 5.07
C GLN A 122 14.97 14.11 6.44
N GLN A 123 15.84 14.55 7.29
CA GLN A 123 15.45 15.13 8.55
C GLN A 123 14.58 16.37 8.30
N LEU A 124 13.34 16.34 8.78
CA LEU A 124 12.41 17.47 8.75
C LEU A 124 12.14 17.90 10.18
N GLN A 125 12.17 19.20 10.40
CA GLN A 125 11.72 19.78 11.65
C GLN A 125 10.25 20.12 11.54
N THR A 126 9.47 19.70 12.54
CA THR A 126 8.10 20.19 12.74
C THR A 126 7.96 20.65 14.17
N GLY A 127 7.46 21.85 14.32
CA GLY A 127 7.19 22.47 15.62
C GLY A 127 5.73 22.39 16.02
N THR A 128 4.89 21.69 15.25
CA THR A 128 3.45 21.61 15.53
C THR A 128 3.20 20.95 16.88
N PRO A 129 2.58 21.68 17.85
CA PRO A 129 2.31 21.16 19.18
C PRO A 129 1.20 20.13 19.17
N PHE A 130 1.11 19.34 20.23
CA PHE A 130 0.00 18.44 20.49
C PHE A 130 -0.50 18.65 21.93
N PRO A 131 -1.82 18.76 22.16
CA PRO A 131 -2.92 18.78 21.19
C PRO A 131 -2.83 19.95 20.19
N LEU A 132 -3.42 19.74 18.99
CA LEU A 132 -3.46 20.76 17.95
C LEU A 132 -4.37 21.93 18.39
N GLY A 133 -3.98 23.13 17.97
CA GLY A 133 -4.84 24.31 18.03
C GLY A 133 -5.96 24.28 16.99
N LYS A 134 -6.40 25.47 16.56
CA LYS A 134 -7.43 25.63 15.55
C LYS A 134 -6.95 25.07 14.19
N VAL A 135 -7.74 24.18 13.61
CA VAL A 135 -7.50 23.60 12.29
C VAL A 135 -8.18 24.48 11.21
N PRO A 136 -7.55 24.74 10.06
CA PRO A 136 -8.15 25.46 8.93
C PRO A 136 -9.48 24.85 8.46
N SER A 137 -10.38 25.69 7.93
CA SER A 137 -11.72 25.25 7.53
C SER A 137 -11.74 24.26 6.38
N ASP A 138 -10.78 24.32 5.47
CA ASP A 138 -10.60 23.37 4.36
C ASP A 138 -10.00 22.03 4.80
N VAL A 139 -9.35 21.99 5.96
CA VAL A 139 -8.76 20.79 6.57
C VAL A 139 -9.72 20.14 7.57
N SER A 140 -10.55 20.92 8.25
CA SER A 140 -11.47 20.46 9.30
C SER A 140 -12.39 19.29 8.91
N PRO A 141 -12.87 19.16 7.66
CA PRO A 141 -13.67 17.99 7.26
C PRO A 141 -12.97 16.65 7.47
N TYR A 142 -11.64 16.64 7.47
CA TYR A 142 -10.84 15.43 7.66
C TYR A 142 -10.64 15.03 9.14
N LEU A 143 -11.39 15.67 10.05
CA LEU A 143 -11.54 15.26 11.46
C LEU A 143 -12.80 14.42 11.67
N SER A 144 -13.73 14.44 10.72
CA SER A 144 -15.06 13.84 10.89
C SER A 144 -14.99 12.30 10.92
N PRO A 145 -15.81 11.66 11.79
CA PRO A 145 -16.02 10.21 11.73
C PRO A 145 -16.79 9.82 10.48
N THR A 146 -16.64 8.56 10.05
CA THR A 146 -17.44 7.94 8.99
C THR A 146 -17.82 6.52 9.37
N LYS A 147 -18.64 5.86 8.52
CA LYS A 147 -18.95 4.43 8.72
C LYS A 147 -17.73 3.51 8.65
N GLN A 148 -16.67 3.91 7.93
CA GLN A 148 -15.43 3.13 7.83
C GLN A 148 -14.34 3.64 8.78
N VAL A 149 -14.38 4.90 9.17
CA VAL A 149 -13.42 5.55 10.06
C VAL A 149 -14.16 6.02 11.32
N GLN A 150 -14.43 5.08 12.23
CA GLN A 150 -15.25 5.30 13.43
C GLN A 150 -14.44 5.99 14.55
N SER A 151 -13.98 7.23 14.31
CA SER A 151 -13.17 8.00 15.26
C SER A 151 -13.93 8.43 16.52
N ASP A 152 -15.26 8.35 16.49
CA ASP A 152 -16.17 8.64 17.60
C ASP A 152 -16.47 7.42 18.50
N ASP A 153 -16.08 6.20 18.09
CA ASP A 153 -16.26 5.00 18.91
C ASP A 153 -15.44 5.07 20.22
N PRO A 154 -16.04 4.73 21.37
CA PRO A 154 -15.36 4.81 22.66
C PRO A 154 -14.07 3.99 22.76
N ARG A 155 -13.98 2.84 22.07
CA ARG A 155 -12.77 1.98 22.07
C ARG A 155 -11.64 2.63 21.30
N ILE A 156 -11.95 3.26 20.16
CA ILE A 156 -10.99 4.04 19.35
C ILE A 156 -10.48 5.24 20.17
N ARG A 157 -11.40 6.01 20.77
CA ARG A 157 -11.04 7.18 21.61
C ARG A 157 -10.17 6.79 22.81
N LYS A 158 -10.52 5.70 23.48
CA LYS A 158 -9.73 5.19 24.62
C LYS A 158 -8.30 4.86 24.18
N LEU A 159 -8.15 4.03 23.15
CA LEU A 159 -6.83 3.64 22.65
C LEU A 159 -6.03 4.85 22.13
N ALA A 160 -6.66 5.75 21.36
CA ALA A 160 -5.98 6.94 20.87
C ALA A 160 -5.45 7.83 22.01
N LYS A 161 -6.24 8.01 23.07
CA LYS A 161 -5.82 8.75 24.26
C LYS A 161 -4.67 8.06 24.99
N GLU A 162 -4.72 6.74 25.16
CA GLU A 162 -3.64 5.96 25.78
C GLU A 162 -2.33 6.08 24.99
N LEU A 163 -2.40 5.97 23.66
CA LEU A 163 -1.22 6.08 22.79
C LEU A 163 -0.59 7.47 22.78
N THR A 164 -1.40 8.50 23.01
CA THR A 164 -0.95 9.90 22.96
C THR A 164 -0.81 10.53 24.34
N GLN A 165 -0.86 9.74 25.41
CA GLN A 165 -0.63 10.22 26.77
C GLN A 165 0.79 10.78 26.87
N ASP A 166 0.92 11.94 27.54
CA ASP A 166 2.20 12.64 27.78
C ASP A 166 2.97 13.05 26.49
N VAL A 167 2.28 13.11 25.37
CA VAL A 167 2.84 13.60 24.11
C VAL A 167 2.60 15.09 23.96
N THR A 168 3.64 15.83 23.60
CA THR A 168 3.60 17.29 23.46
C THR A 168 3.76 17.78 22.01
N THR A 169 4.11 16.89 21.07
CA THR A 169 4.26 17.20 19.66
C THR A 169 3.34 16.35 18.79
N GLN A 170 2.81 16.93 17.72
CA GLN A 170 1.97 16.20 16.78
C GLN A 170 2.73 15.04 16.14
N PHE A 171 4.00 15.23 15.84
CA PHE A 171 4.85 14.19 15.25
C PHE A 171 4.93 12.95 16.14
N ASP A 172 5.18 13.11 17.44
CA ASP A 172 5.26 11.99 18.38
C ASP A 172 3.91 11.27 18.50
N ALA A 173 2.78 12.01 18.50
CA ALA A 173 1.45 11.42 18.51
C ALA A 173 1.22 10.53 17.26
N VAL A 174 1.56 11.05 16.08
CA VAL A 174 1.46 10.31 14.81
C VAL A 174 2.35 9.08 14.83
N GLN A 175 3.61 9.21 15.28
CA GLN A 175 4.56 8.10 15.33
C GLN A 175 4.10 6.98 16.28
N ARG A 176 3.62 7.32 17.48
CA ARG A 176 3.12 6.32 18.44
C ARG A 176 1.92 5.55 17.87
N ILE A 177 0.99 6.26 17.20
CA ILE A 177 -0.17 5.62 16.58
C ILE A 177 0.27 4.71 15.43
N LEU A 178 1.14 5.17 14.53
CA LEU A 178 1.60 4.38 13.39
C LEU A 178 2.42 3.16 13.83
N THR A 179 3.31 3.32 14.80
CA THR A 179 4.08 2.20 15.38
C THR A 179 3.14 1.15 15.97
N TRP A 180 2.14 1.60 16.76
CA TRP A 180 1.16 0.67 17.29
C TRP A 180 0.38 -0.09 16.21
N ILE A 181 -0.01 0.59 15.11
CA ILE A 181 -0.69 -0.05 13.96
C ILE A 181 0.19 -1.15 13.36
N VAL A 182 1.44 -0.84 13.04
CA VAL A 182 2.38 -1.79 12.42
C VAL A 182 2.63 -2.99 13.34
N ASP A 183 2.77 -2.78 14.64
CA ASP A 183 3.07 -3.83 15.62
C ASP A 183 1.86 -4.73 15.92
N ASN A 184 0.63 -4.22 15.75
CA ASN A 184 -0.57 -4.91 16.20
C ASN A 184 -1.48 -5.43 15.09
N LEU A 185 -1.32 -5.03 13.83
CA LEU A 185 -2.14 -5.49 12.74
C LEU A 185 -1.37 -6.46 11.82
N ARG A 186 -2.01 -7.57 11.45
CA ARG A 186 -1.51 -8.49 10.42
C ARG A 186 -2.25 -8.30 9.12
N TYR A 187 -1.54 -8.35 8.01
CA TYR A 187 -2.15 -8.27 6.68
C TYR A 187 -2.91 -9.53 6.32
N VAL A 188 -4.16 -9.39 5.89
CA VAL A 188 -5.01 -10.44 5.31
C VAL A 188 -5.85 -9.85 4.18
N THR A 189 -6.06 -10.62 3.11
CA THR A 189 -6.94 -10.22 2.01
C THR A 189 -7.67 -11.44 1.44
N PRO A 190 -9.01 -11.37 1.23
CA PRO A 190 -9.89 -10.29 1.66
C PRO A 190 -10.14 -10.31 3.17
N PRO A 191 -10.33 -9.17 3.83
CA PRO A 191 -10.82 -9.12 5.20
C PRO A 191 -12.34 -9.32 5.23
N ALA A 192 -12.88 -9.67 6.41
CA ALA A 192 -14.34 -9.83 6.56
C ALA A 192 -15.09 -8.48 6.54
N LYS A 193 -14.42 -7.39 6.99
CA LYS A 193 -14.92 -6.01 6.94
C LYS A 193 -13.76 -5.05 6.67
N TYR A 194 -14.06 -3.91 6.07
CA TYR A 194 -13.06 -2.94 5.63
C TYR A 194 -12.98 -1.69 6.51
N ASP A 195 -13.55 -1.72 7.71
CA ASP A 195 -13.62 -0.58 8.62
C ASP A 195 -12.54 -0.59 9.72
N ALA A 196 -12.42 0.52 10.45
CA ALA A 196 -11.45 0.71 11.51
C ALA A 196 -11.71 -0.23 12.71
N LEU A 197 -12.97 -0.42 13.08
CA LEU A 197 -13.32 -1.27 14.23
C LEU A 197 -12.97 -2.73 13.99
N TYR A 198 -13.18 -3.24 12.78
CA TYR A 198 -12.71 -4.58 12.45
C TYR A 198 -11.19 -4.70 12.57
N GLY A 199 -10.43 -3.72 12.08
CA GLY A 199 -8.97 -3.68 12.25
C GLY A 199 -8.57 -3.71 13.72
N LEU A 200 -9.25 -2.92 14.56
CA LEU A 200 -9.00 -2.86 16.00
C LEU A 200 -9.28 -4.18 16.71
N GLU A 201 -10.45 -4.77 16.46
CA GLU A 201 -10.92 -5.96 17.15
C GLU A 201 -10.24 -7.24 16.67
N ALA A 202 -10.16 -7.41 15.34
CA ALA A 202 -9.62 -8.61 14.74
C ALA A 202 -8.07 -8.62 14.64
N ARG A 203 -7.41 -7.47 14.85
CA ARG A 203 -5.95 -7.30 14.73
C ARG A 203 -5.43 -7.77 13.37
N LYS A 204 -6.24 -7.61 12.34
CA LYS A 204 -5.91 -8.00 10.95
C LYS A 204 -6.77 -7.23 9.96
N GLY A 205 -6.27 -7.13 8.73
CA GLY A 205 -6.99 -6.47 7.65
C GLY A 205 -6.12 -6.26 6.43
N ASN A 206 -6.66 -5.61 5.41
CA ASN A 206 -5.90 -5.18 4.24
C ASN A 206 -5.54 -3.68 4.35
N CYS A 207 -4.99 -3.10 3.27
CA CYS A 207 -4.58 -1.71 3.22
C CYS A 207 -5.67 -0.73 3.69
N GLN A 208 -6.94 -0.99 3.40
CA GLN A 208 -8.05 -0.15 3.84
C GLN A 208 -8.20 -0.16 5.37
N ASN A 209 -8.13 -1.34 6.01
CA ASN A 209 -8.23 -1.44 7.46
C ASN A 209 -7.08 -0.73 8.18
N PHE A 210 -5.85 -0.86 7.65
CA PHE A 210 -4.68 -0.15 8.17
C PHE A 210 -4.88 1.37 8.07
N SER A 211 -5.30 1.86 6.91
CA SER A 211 -5.56 3.29 6.68
C SER A 211 -6.74 3.81 7.51
N HIS A 212 -7.85 3.09 7.56
CA HIS A 212 -9.03 3.49 8.32
C HIS A 212 -8.79 3.52 9.82
N LEU A 213 -8.09 2.52 10.38
CA LEU A 213 -7.78 2.50 11.82
C LEU A 213 -6.78 3.58 12.19
N SER A 214 -5.76 3.82 11.36
CA SER A 214 -4.83 4.94 11.56
C SER A 214 -5.55 6.29 11.55
N ALA A 215 -6.42 6.50 10.55
CA ALA A 215 -7.22 7.72 10.47
C ALA A 215 -8.19 7.86 11.66
N ALA A 216 -8.82 6.76 12.10
CA ALA A 216 -9.75 6.78 13.23
C ALA A 216 -9.04 7.16 14.54
N LEU A 217 -7.90 6.57 14.82
CA LEU A 217 -7.11 6.88 16.03
C LEU A 217 -6.61 8.33 16.01
N MET A 218 -6.10 8.81 14.88
CA MET A 218 -5.60 10.18 14.76
C MET A 218 -6.73 11.21 14.85
N ARG A 219 -7.86 11.00 14.16
CA ARG A 219 -9.03 11.90 14.24
C ARG A 219 -9.64 11.93 15.63
N ALA A 220 -9.61 10.82 16.36
CA ALA A 220 -10.11 10.74 17.74
C ALA A 220 -9.34 11.65 18.71
N VAL A 221 -8.11 12.04 18.37
CA VAL A 221 -7.28 13.02 19.08
C VAL A 221 -7.07 14.31 18.29
N SER A 222 -8.02 14.63 17.42
CA SER A 222 -8.08 15.88 16.64
C SER A 222 -6.94 16.11 15.66
N ILE A 223 -6.29 15.05 15.17
CA ILE A 223 -5.30 15.14 14.09
C ILE A 223 -6.01 14.87 12.75
N PRO A 224 -6.02 15.83 11.79
CA PRO A 224 -6.68 15.65 10.49
C PRO A 224 -5.94 14.63 9.64
N VAL A 225 -6.70 13.67 9.08
CA VAL A 225 -6.18 12.62 8.21
C VAL A 225 -7.12 12.41 7.04
N ARG A 226 -6.58 12.36 5.82
CA ARG A 226 -7.33 11.95 4.64
C ARG A 226 -6.83 10.61 4.12
N ILE A 227 -7.76 9.86 3.54
CA ILE A 227 -7.45 8.59 2.87
C ILE A 227 -7.02 8.88 1.45
N VAL A 228 -6.00 8.19 1.00
CA VAL A 228 -5.54 8.21 -0.39
C VAL A 228 -5.80 6.85 -1.01
N ASN A 229 -6.35 6.85 -2.21
CA ASN A 229 -6.44 5.69 -3.06
C ASN A 229 -5.48 5.86 -4.26
N GLY A 230 -4.77 4.79 -4.59
CA GLY A 230 -3.81 4.80 -5.68
C GLY A 230 -3.35 3.39 -6.02
N VAL A 231 -2.17 3.30 -6.59
CA VAL A 231 -1.55 2.02 -6.92
C VAL A 231 -0.11 1.96 -6.41
N THR A 232 0.31 0.77 -6.03
CA THR A 232 1.71 0.44 -5.78
C THR A 232 2.23 -0.43 -6.91
N LEU A 233 3.50 -0.23 -7.26
CA LEU A 233 4.18 -0.95 -8.32
C LEU A 233 5.18 -1.91 -7.70
N ASP A 234 5.09 -3.20 -8.02
CA ASP A 234 5.94 -4.25 -7.46
C ASP A 234 7.34 -4.19 -8.08
N LYS A 235 8.19 -3.43 -7.43
CA LYS A 235 9.61 -3.39 -7.74
C LYS A 235 10.39 -3.29 -6.43
N PRO A 236 10.97 -4.38 -5.94
CA PRO A 236 11.75 -4.36 -4.70
C PRO A 236 12.96 -3.43 -4.86
N PHE A 237 13.42 -2.87 -3.76
CA PHE A 237 14.63 -2.06 -3.73
C PHE A 237 15.48 -2.37 -2.51
N ASN A 238 16.77 -2.10 -2.63
CA ASN A 238 17.77 -2.39 -1.63
C ASN A 238 18.34 -1.11 -1.03
N VAL A 239 18.51 -1.11 0.27
CA VAL A 239 19.19 -0.04 1.02
C VAL A 239 20.46 -0.61 1.62
N SER A 240 21.60 -0.11 1.17
CA SER A 240 22.90 -0.52 1.68
C SER A 240 23.15 0.06 3.07
N ARG A 241 23.72 -0.75 3.96
CA ARG A 241 24.21 -0.33 5.27
C ARG A 241 25.57 -0.96 5.56
N LYS A 242 26.24 -0.48 6.61
CA LYS A 242 27.50 -1.13 7.08
C LYS A 242 27.17 -2.56 7.56
N GLY A 243 27.70 -3.56 6.85
CA GLY A 243 27.56 -4.99 7.19
C GLY A 243 26.34 -5.68 6.59
N GLY A 244 25.62 -5.10 5.61
CA GLY A 244 24.52 -5.79 4.94
C GLY A 244 23.60 -4.91 4.11
N VAL A 245 22.52 -5.51 3.62
CA VAL A 245 21.53 -4.87 2.77
C VAL A 245 20.14 -5.11 3.36
N LEU A 246 19.32 -4.05 3.43
CA LEU A 246 17.91 -4.14 3.72
C LEU A 246 17.15 -4.23 2.40
N THR A 247 16.35 -5.26 2.19
CA THR A 247 15.51 -5.39 1.00
C THR A 247 14.07 -5.05 1.34
N PHE A 248 13.51 -4.08 0.64
CA PHE A 248 12.11 -3.68 0.73
C PHE A 248 11.34 -4.32 -0.41
N LYS A 249 10.28 -5.05 -0.06
CA LYS A 249 9.35 -5.64 -1.02
C LYS A 249 8.02 -4.93 -0.90
N MET A 250 7.49 -4.48 -2.02
CA MET A 250 6.23 -3.78 -2.06
C MET A 250 5.15 -4.69 -2.65
N GLY A 251 3.93 -4.55 -2.14
CA GLY A 251 2.76 -5.16 -2.77
C GLY A 251 2.41 -4.46 -4.07
N GLN A 252 1.68 -5.16 -4.92
CA GLN A 252 1.33 -4.75 -6.25
C GLN A 252 -0.17 -4.49 -6.38
N GLY A 253 -0.52 -3.38 -7.04
CA GLY A 253 -1.88 -3.09 -7.45
C GLY A 253 -2.52 -1.95 -6.69
N ARG A 254 -3.86 -1.94 -6.66
CA ARG A 254 -4.62 -0.92 -5.94
C ARG A 254 -4.27 -0.92 -4.48
N HIS A 255 -4.05 0.27 -3.94
CA HIS A 255 -3.58 0.45 -2.58
C HIS A 255 -4.22 1.67 -1.93
N SER A 256 -4.37 1.60 -0.61
CA SER A 256 -4.89 2.68 0.21
C SER A 256 -3.87 3.02 1.29
N TRP A 257 -3.61 4.32 1.47
CA TRP A 257 -2.75 4.85 2.52
C TRP A 257 -3.32 6.16 3.07
N ILE A 258 -2.57 6.88 3.88
CA ILE A 258 -3.04 8.10 4.51
C ILE A 258 -2.13 9.29 4.20
N GLU A 259 -2.72 10.49 4.27
CA GLU A 259 -2.01 11.74 4.39
C GLU A 259 -2.45 12.43 5.69
N VAL A 260 -1.48 12.81 6.51
CA VAL A 260 -1.68 13.49 7.79
C VAL A 260 -1.36 14.97 7.61
N TRP A 261 -2.22 15.84 8.10
CA TRP A 261 -1.98 17.28 8.04
C TRP A 261 -1.18 17.75 9.25
N PHE A 262 -0.09 18.46 8.98
CA PHE A 262 0.74 19.17 9.96
C PHE A 262 0.59 20.68 9.77
N GLY A 263 0.51 21.43 10.85
CA GLY A 263 0.27 22.86 10.80
C GLY A 263 1.33 23.67 10.04
N ASP A 264 2.57 23.23 10.09
CA ASP A 264 3.75 23.85 9.49
C ASP A 264 4.23 23.17 8.19
N LEU A 265 3.79 21.93 7.90
CA LEU A 265 4.25 21.15 6.76
C LEU A 265 3.15 20.85 5.72
N GLY A 266 1.88 21.10 6.07
CA GLY A 266 0.75 20.67 5.25
C GLY A 266 0.53 19.17 5.27
N TRP A 267 0.07 18.60 4.15
CA TRP A 267 -0.24 17.17 4.03
C TRP A 267 1.02 16.33 3.81
N VAL A 268 1.29 15.39 4.72
CA VAL A 268 2.43 14.47 4.68
C VAL A 268 1.93 13.03 4.54
N PRO A 269 2.34 12.30 3.50
CA PRO A 269 1.89 10.93 3.28
C PRO A 269 2.65 9.92 4.15
N PHE A 270 1.88 8.92 4.65
CA PHE A 270 2.38 7.75 5.37
C PHE A 270 1.66 6.50 4.88
N ASP A 271 2.37 5.38 4.81
CA ASP A 271 1.77 4.08 4.57
C ASP A 271 1.77 3.24 5.85
N PRO A 272 0.62 3.15 6.56
CA PRO A 272 0.56 2.45 7.83
C PRO A 272 0.62 0.92 7.69
N GLN A 273 0.49 0.39 6.49
CA GLN A 273 0.58 -1.04 6.24
C GLN A 273 2.03 -1.52 6.10
N GLN A 274 2.86 -0.68 5.53
CA GLN A 274 4.24 -1.03 5.25
C GLN A 274 5.15 -0.71 6.44
N THR A 275 6.17 -1.52 6.61
CA THR A 275 7.18 -1.29 7.66
C THR A 275 8.00 -0.03 7.44
N GLU A 276 8.06 0.45 6.18
CA GLU A 276 8.72 1.69 5.81
C GLU A 276 8.01 2.94 6.37
N LEU A 277 6.69 2.89 6.53
CA LEU A 277 5.85 4.02 6.97
C LEU A 277 5.92 5.26 6.07
N PHE A 278 6.55 5.20 4.93
CA PHE A 278 6.63 6.30 3.95
C PHE A 278 6.08 5.86 2.59
N VAL A 279 5.75 6.83 1.75
CA VAL A 279 5.30 6.60 0.38
C VAL A 279 6.50 6.70 -0.56
N SER A 280 6.86 5.59 -1.20
CA SER A 280 8.01 5.52 -2.09
C SER A 280 7.71 6.06 -3.49
N ASN A 281 8.75 6.21 -4.32
CA ASN A 281 8.63 6.56 -5.72
C ASN A 281 7.88 5.52 -6.58
N ARG A 282 7.52 4.38 -5.99
CA ARG A 282 6.73 3.31 -6.63
C ARG A 282 5.23 3.41 -6.39
N TYR A 283 4.79 4.48 -5.74
CA TYR A 283 3.37 4.76 -5.55
C TYR A 283 2.90 5.75 -6.61
N ILE A 284 1.69 5.56 -7.09
CA ILE A 284 0.97 6.55 -7.89
C ILE A 284 -0.28 6.94 -7.12
N ARG A 285 -0.32 8.20 -6.67
CA ARG A 285 -1.44 8.81 -5.97
C ARG A 285 -2.53 9.16 -6.98
N ILE A 286 -3.75 8.68 -6.75
CA ILE A 286 -4.85 8.87 -7.69
C ILE A 286 -5.96 9.74 -7.09
N GLU A 287 -6.51 9.38 -5.94
CA GLU A 287 -7.71 9.99 -5.37
C GLU A 287 -7.57 10.19 -3.87
N ILE A 288 -8.21 11.23 -3.33
CA ILE A 288 -8.31 11.47 -1.89
C ILE A 288 -9.77 11.46 -1.44
N GLY A 289 -10.00 11.04 -0.20
CA GLY A 289 -11.32 11.03 0.41
C GLY A 289 -11.26 11.04 1.93
N ILE A 290 -12.43 11.09 2.56
CA ILE A 290 -12.55 10.95 3.99
C ILE A 290 -12.45 9.47 4.42
N ASP A 291 -12.86 8.57 3.53
CA ASP A 291 -12.74 7.11 3.62
C ASP A 291 -12.75 6.49 2.22
N ASN A 292 -12.64 5.16 2.13
CA ASN A 292 -12.63 4.48 0.83
C ASN A 292 -14.03 4.36 0.17
N LYS A 293 -15.10 4.83 0.79
CA LYS A 293 -16.39 4.99 0.10
C LYS A 293 -16.44 6.24 -0.76
N GLU A 294 -15.62 7.25 -0.45
CA GLU A 294 -15.46 8.42 -1.32
C GLU A 294 -14.46 8.16 -2.45
N THR A 295 -13.39 7.38 -2.22
CA THR A 295 -12.35 7.10 -3.21
C THR A 295 -12.74 5.95 -4.14
N ILE A 296 -13.81 6.14 -4.91
CA ILE A 296 -14.43 5.09 -5.74
C ILE A 296 -14.42 5.40 -7.25
N ASN A 297 -13.76 6.51 -7.65
CA ASN A 297 -13.86 6.99 -9.03
C ASN A 297 -12.70 6.51 -9.93
N ASP A 298 -11.93 5.55 -9.50
CA ASP A 298 -10.80 4.98 -10.22
C ASP A 298 -11.20 3.81 -11.15
N GLY A 299 -12.35 3.93 -11.77
CA GLY A 299 -12.94 2.93 -12.65
C GLY A 299 -14.23 2.31 -12.11
N LEU A 300 -14.97 3.06 -11.29
CA LEU A 300 -16.23 2.59 -10.73
C LEU A 300 -17.25 2.25 -11.81
N LEU A 301 -17.77 1.03 -11.76
CA LEU A 301 -18.82 0.52 -12.62
C LEU A 301 -20.19 0.76 -11.98
N ARG A 302 -21.07 1.48 -12.70
CA ARG A 302 -22.48 1.67 -12.35
C ARG A 302 -23.36 1.32 -13.55
N TRP A 303 -24.45 0.59 -13.31
CA TRP A 303 -25.37 0.20 -14.39
C TRP A 303 -26.81 0.17 -13.92
N SER A 304 -27.74 0.17 -14.89
CA SER A 304 -29.14 -0.16 -14.67
C SER A 304 -29.59 -1.25 -15.61
N GLN A 305 -30.45 -2.16 -15.13
CA GLN A 305 -30.99 -3.27 -15.88
C GLN A 305 -32.51 -3.19 -15.98
N ILE A 306 -33.08 -3.92 -16.95
CA ILE A 306 -34.53 -4.13 -17.02
C ILE A 306 -34.89 -5.18 -15.96
N SER A 307 -36.07 -5.01 -15.33
CA SER A 307 -36.63 -5.98 -14.40
C SER A 307 -36.68 -7.38 -15.03
N GLY A 308 -36.14 -8.39 -14.35
CA GLY A 308 -36.08 -9.77 -14.85
C GLY A 308 -34.80 -10.14 -15.62
N SER A 309 -33.87 -9.21 -15.83
CA SER A 309 -32.55 -9.56 -16.38
C SER A 309 -31.68 -10.24 -15.33
N GLU A 310 -30.97 -11.28 -15.73
CA GLU A 310 -30.09 -12.04 -14.84
C GLU A 310 -28.64 -11.58 -14.97
N GLY A 311 -27.92 -11.60 -13.83
CA GLY A 311 -26.48 -11.40 -13.77
C GLY A 311 -26.03 -9.95 -13.67
N LYS A 312 -24.75 -9.79 -13.37
CA LYS A 312 -24.06 -8.50 -13.24
C LYS A 312 -23.09 -8.29 -14.39
N PRO A 313 -22.83 -7.05 -14.84
CA PRO A 313 -21.74 -6.76 -15.76
C PRO A 313 -20.40 -7.29 -15.23
N ARG A 314 -19.56 -7.81 -16.13
CA ARG A 314 -18.23 -8.31 -15.80
C ARG A 314 -17.21 -7.22 -16.08
N LEU A 315 -16.35 -6.96 -15.11
CA LEU A 315 -15.21 -6.07 -15.26
C LEU A 315 -13.91 -6.88 -15.24
N GLN A 316 -13.09 -6.70 -16.26
CA GLN A 316 -11.69 -7.15 -16.31
C GLN A 316 -10.80 -5.92 -16.28
N GLU A 317 -9.73 -5.98 -15.51
CA GLU A 317 -8.78 -4.88 -15.37
C GLU A 317 -7.36 -5.37 -15.60
N SER A 318 -6.60 -4.61 -16.39
CA SER A 318 -5.17 -4.81 -16.59
C SER A 318 -4.42 -3.52 -16.31
N ILE A 319 -3.43 -3.59 -15.44
CA ILE A 319 -2.53 -2.48 -15.13
C ILE A 319 -1.15 -2.83 -15.66
N SER A 320 -0.56 -1.91 -16.42
CA SER A 320 0.81 -1.99 -16.91
C SER A 320 1.58 -0.76 -16.45
N ALA A 321 2.81 -0.95 -16.03
CA ALA A 321 3.70 0.13 -15.63
C ALA A 321 5.14 -0.16 -16.04
N ASP A 322 5.66 0.72 -16.91
CA ASP A 322 7.04 0.66 -17.39
C ASP A 322 7.88 1.75 -16.75
N PHE A 323 8.98 1.39 -16.11
CA PHE A 323 9.92 2.33 -15.53
C PHE A 323 10.91 2.81 -16.59
N ALA A 324 10.72 4.03 -17.11
CA ALA A 324 11.70 4.67 -17.97
C ALA A 324 12.96 5.08 -17.19
N SER A 325 12.80 5.41 -15.91
CA SER A 325 13.91 5.58 -14.96
C SER A 325 13.47 5.18 -13.56
N ASP A 326 14.42 4.64 -12.78
CA ASP A 326 14.20 4.27 -11.39
C ASP A 326 15.52 4.35 -10.62
N GLN A 327 15.63 5.31 -9.74
CA GLN A 327 16.82 5.58 -8.97
C GLN A 327 16.52 5.50 -7.48
N VAL A 328 17.31 4.73 -6.77
CA VAL A 328 17.25 4.58 -5.32
C VAL A 328 18.61 4.92 -4.74
N LYS A 329 18.66 6.01 -3.96
CA LYS A 329 19.86 6.48 -3.26
C LYS A 329 19.51 6.61 -1.79
N LEU A 330 19.39 5.49 -1.10
CA LEU A 330 19.03 5.41 0.30
C LEU A 330 20.17 4.79 1.10
N SER A 331 20.35 5.30 2.32
CA SER A 331 21.24 4.71 3.32
C SER A 331 20.49 4.49 4.62
N GLY A 332 20.79 3.37 5.29
CA GLY A 332 20.21 3.03 6.59
C GLY A 332 21.25 3.15 7.69
N SER A 333 20.88 3.71 8.83
CA SER A 333 21.68 3.69 10.05
C SER A 333 20.86 3.11 11.20
N ARG A 334 21.52 2.29 12.04
CA ARG A 334 20.92 1.85 13.30
C ARG A 334 20.82 3.06 14.22
N GLN A 335 19.63 3.34 14.70
CA GLN A 335 19.45 4.44 15.65
C GLN A 335 19.34 3.90 17.08
N GLN A 336 20.23 4.38 17.94
CA GLN A 336 19.92 4.51 19.34
C GLN A 336 19.04 5.75 19.49
N TYR A 337 17.94 5.64 20.21
CA TYR A 337 16.94 6.69 20.40
C TYR A 337 17.54 8.10 20.49
N GLY A 338 17.24 8.92 19.50
CA GLY A 338 17.53 10.35 19.51
C GLY A 338 16.33 11.18 19.95
N PRO A 339 16.46 12.51 20.09
CA PRO A 339 15.36 13.39 20.48
C PRO A 339 14.18 13.21 19.51
N ARG A 340 13.01 13.00 20.07
CA ARG A 340 11.80 12.47 19.41
C ARG A 340 11.13 13.41 18.42
N ASN A 341 11.54 14.65 18.32
CA ASN A 341 10.79 15.73 17.66
C ASN A 341 11.45 16.25 16.37
N LEU A 342 12.47 15.58 15.82
CA LEU A 342 13.27 16.10 14.72
C LEU A 342 13.21 15.29 13.41
N LEU A 343 12.55 14.13 13.40
CA LEU A 343 12.62 13.22 12.26
C LEU A 343 11.23 12.83 11.78
N LEU A 344 10.83 13.33 10.61
CA LEU A 344 9.71 12.77 9.85
C LEU A 344 10.12 11.51 9.06
N VAL A 345 11.31 10.99 9.30
CA VAL A 345 11.70 9.68 8.81
C VAL A 345 11.31 8.69 9.88
N PRO A 346 10.26 7.89 9.68
CA PRO A 346 9.87 6.89 10.65
C PRO A 346 11.02 5.90 10.86
N PRO A 347 11.24 5.44 12.10
CA PRO A 347 12.14 4.32 12.34
C PRO A 347 11.55 3.09 11.65
N VAL A 348 12.28 2.53 10.70
CA VAL A 348 11.89 1.30 10.01
C VAL A 348 12.22 0.12 10.89
N GLN A 349 11.22 -0.67 11.27
CA GLN A 349 11.44 -1.98 11.86
C GLN A 349 11.71 -2.97 10.74
N ALA A 350 12.97 -3.35 10.57
CA ALA A 350 13.34 -4.39 9.61
C ALA A 350 13.84 -5.62 10.35
N THR A 351 13.36 -6.80 9.96
CA THR A 351 13.97 -8.06 10.37
C THR A 351 15.30 -8.18 9.61
N PHE A 352 16.38 -8.03 10.32
CA PHE A 352 17.70 -8.11 9.73
C PHE A 352 18.18 -9.57 9.70
N THR A 353 18.39 -10.11 8.50
CA THR A 353 19.11 -11.35 8.31
C THR A 353 20.53 -10.98 7.87
N GLU A 354 21.51 -11.24 8.73
CA GLU A 354 22.91 -11.15 8.34
C GLU A 354 23.15 -12.18 7.24
N ILE A 355 23.16 -11.74 5.99
CA ILE A 355 23.60 -12.59 4.90
C ILE A 355 25.13 -12.57 4.95
N LYS A 356 25.72 -13.58 5.57
CA LYS A 356 27.11 -13.94 5.23
C LYS A 356 27.05 -14.26 3.75
N VAL A 357 27.61 -13.38 2.93
CA VAL A 357 27.81 -13.65 1.50
C VAL A 357 28.94 -14.69 1.43
N GLU A 358 28.59 -15.95 1.61
CA GLU A 358 29.40 -17.00 1.07
C GLU A 358 29.28 -16.89 -0.46
N PRO A 359 30.40 -16.95 -1.19
CA PRO A 359 30.34 -16.99 -2.64
C PRO A 359 29.38 -18.12 -3.03
N PRO A 360 28.48 -17.91 -4.00
CA PRO A 360 27.54 -18.94 -4.39
C PRO A 360 28.33 -20.21 -4.71
N PRO A 361 27.94 -21.36 -4.15
CA PRO A 361 28.54 -22.62 -4.54
C PRO A 361 28.44 -22.75 -6.05
N PRO A 362 29.46 -23.27 -6.74
CA PRO A 362 29.38 -23.48 -8.18
C PRO A 362 28.07 -24.23 -8.47
N PRO A 363 27.32 -23.81 -9.51
CA PRO A 363 26.02 -24.41 -9.81
C PRO A 363 26.21 -25.94 -9.90
N PRO A 364 25.37 -26.72 -9.20
CA PRO A 364 25.47 -28.17 -9.27
C PRO A 364 25.31 -28.56 -10.74
N VAL A 365 26.22 -29.41 -11.22
CA VAL A 365 26.10 -30.03 -12.54
C VAL A 365 24.92 -31.00 -12.45
N ILE A 366 23.73 -30.50 -12.73
CA ILE A 366 22.49 -31.29 -12.75
C ILE A 366 22.51 -32.05 -14.09
N THR A 367 22.82 -33.34 -14.05
CA THR A 367 22.63 -34.23 -15.20
C THR A 367 21.13 -34.38 -15.49
N GLU A 368 20.77 -34.48 -16.76
CA GLU A 368 19.39 -34.51 -17.25
C GLU A 368 18.44 -35.53 -16.54
N PRO A 369 18.88 -36.69 -16.06
CA PRO A 369 18.02 -37.63 -15.33
C PRO A 369 17.52 -37.14 -13.96
N GLU A 370 18.19 -36.18 -13.31
CA GLU A 370 17.79 -35.65 -12.02
C GLU A 370 16.71 -34.56 -12.10
N ARG A 371 16.59 -33.89 -13.25
CA ARG A 371 15.54 -32.91 -13.49
C ARG A 371 14.11 -33.49 -13.41
N ARG A 372 13.94 -34.79 -13.66
CA ARG A 372 12.66 -35.47 -13.65
C ARG A 372 12.17 -35.91 -12.27
N LYS A 373 12.98 -35.78 -11.20
CA LYS A 373 12.63 -36.30 -9.86
C LYS A 373 12.27 -35.23 -8.82
N LEU A 374 12.36 -33.96 -9.13
CA LEU A 374 11.96 -32.89 -8.20
C LEU A 374 10.45 -32.69 -8.22
N ARG A 375 9.75 -33.46 -7.40
CA ARG A 375 8.35 -33.21 -7.05
C ARG A 375 8.31 -32.30 -5.84
N TYR A 376 7.93 -31.03 -6.04
CA TYR A 376 7.62 -30.13 -4.94
C TYR A 376 6.24 -30.46 -4.37
N ARG A 377 6.18 -30.95 -3.13
CA ARG A 377 4.97 -30.95 -2.33
C ARG A 377 4.93 -29.62 -1.58
N VAL A 378 3.99 -28.75 -1.93
CA VAL A 378 3.64 -27.59 -1.12
C VAL A 378 2.52 -28.05 -0.16
N PRO A 379 2.70 -28.03 1.16
CA PRO A 379 1.63 -28.33 2.07
C PRO A 379 0.63 -27.16 2.05
N PHE A 380 -0.55 -27.41 1.49
CA PHE A 380 -1.68 -26.51 1.60
C PHE A 380 -2.56 -26.92 2.78
N LEU A 381 -2.96 -25.95 3.59
CA LEU A 381 -3.76 -26.16 4.81
C LEU A 381 -5.24 -26.47 4.56
N PHE A 382 -5.70 -26.54 3.31
CA PHE A 382 -7.07 -26.91 2.96
C PHE A 382 -7.11 -27.69 1.64
N GLY A 383 -7.16 -29.02 1.74
CA GLY A 383 -7.55 -29.91 0.64
C GLY A 383 -6.44 -30.25 -0.36
N ASN A 384 -6.42 -31.51 -0.77
CA ASN A 384 -5.59 -31.98 -1.88
C ASN A 384 -6.13 -31.42 -3.19
N LEU A 385 -5.44 -30.43 -3.79
CA LEU A 385 -5.63 -30.05 -5.17
C LEU A 385 -4.54 -30.74 -5.99
N GLU A 386 -4.93 -31.71 -6.81
CA GLU A 386 -4.07 -32.27 -7.84
C GLU A 386 -4.02 -31.31 -9.02
N PHE A 387 -2.82 -30.80 -9.34
CA PHE A 387 -2.58 -30.02 -10.55
C PHE A 387 -2.24 -30.95 -11.71
N PRO A 388 -2.72 -30.68 -12.95
CA PRO A 388 -2.34 -31.45 -14.13
C PRO A 388 -0.83 -31.35 -14.40
N GLU A 389 -0.25 -32.43 -14.91
CA GLU A 389 1.19 -32.68 -15.03
C GLU A 389 2.01 -31.73 -15.93
N ASN A 390 1.46 -30.67 -16.47
CA ASN A 390 2.11 -29.79 -17.46
C ASN A 390 2.04 -28.30 -17.14
N VAL A 391 2.37 -27.89 -15.90
CA VAL A 391 2.58 -26.48 -15.60
C VAL A 391 4.07 -26.23 -15.42
N ASP A 392 4.72 -25.78 -16.50
CA ASP A 392 6.08 -25.25 -16.45
C ASP A 392 6.08 -23.89 -15.73
N PHE A 393 6.50 -23.88 -14.48
CA PHE A 393 6.86 -22.63 -13.81
C PHE A 393 8.28 -22.24 -14.23
N ALA A 394 8.40 -21.50 -15.32
CA ALA A 394 9.65 -20.84 -15.66
C ALA A 394 9.87 -19.65 -14.72
N PHE A 395 10.73 -19.81 -13.72
CA PHE A 395 11.29 -18.67 -13.02
C PHE A 395 12.32 -18.00 -13.94
N PRO A 396 12.17 -16.71 -14.31
CA PRO A 396 13.19 -16.03 -15.07
C PRO A 396 14.46 -15.91 -14.23
N ARG A 397 15.52 -16.57 -14.64
CA ARG A 397 16.87 -16.29 -14.18
C ARG A 397 17.29 -14.97 -14.82
N GLY A 398 17.37 -13.90 -14.03
CA GLY A 398 17.96 -12.67 -14.49
C GLY A 398 19.48 -12.79 -14.59
N PRO A 399 20.09 -12.46 -15.71
CA PRO A 399 21.52 -12.15 -15.75
C PRO A 399 21.73 -10.74 -15.18
N ALA A 400 22.93 -10.53 -14.61
CA ALA A 400 23.36 -9.25 -14.10
C ALA A 400 23.24 -8.12 -15.13
N SER A 401 22.78 -6.96 -14.64
CA SER A 401 22.95 -5.60 -15.14
C SER A 401 23.14 -5.40 -16.65
N THR A 402 22.03 -5.23 -17.32
CA THR A 402 21.92 -4.27 -18.45
C THR A 402 20.74 -3.37 -18.16
N VAL A 403 20.86 -2.08 -18.48
CA VAL A 403 19.81 -1.07 -18.39
C VAL A 403 18.69 -1.51 -19.31
N GLY A 404 17.77 -2.33 -18.77
CA GLY A 404 16.56 -2.78 -19.44
C GLY A 404 15.37 -2.05 -18.84
N THR A 405 14.46 -1.62 -19.68
CA THR A 405 13.14 -1.13 -19.28
C THR A 405 12.41 -2.28 -18.57
N ASP A 406 12.30 -2.20 -17.23
CA ASP A 406 11.47 -3.15 -16.50
C ASP A 406 10.00 -2.83 -16.73
N SER A 407 9.28 -3.71 -17.41
CA SER A 407 7.84 -3.61 -17.59
C SER A 407 7.11 -4.47 -16.57
N PHE A 408 6.00 -3.97 -16.10
CA PHE A 408 5.14 -4.63 -15.17
C PHE A 408 3.70 -4.68 -15.68
N GLN A 409 3.09 -5.84 -15.64
CA GLN A 409 1.70 -6.07 -16.05
C GLN A 409 0.94 -6.86 -14.99
N MET A 410 -0.24 -6.36 -14.62
CA MET A 410 -1.19 -7.05 -13.76
C MET A 410 -2.55 -7.16 -14.43
N THR A 411 -3.12 -8.36 -14.41
CA THR A 411 -4.48 -8.61 -14.90
C THR A 411 -5.33 -9.14 -13.74
N ARG A 412 -6.49 -8.56 -13.53
CA ARG A 412 -7.47 -9.01 -12.54
C ARG A 412 -8.86 -9.14 -13.14
N ASN A 413 -9.57 -10.17 -12.70
CA ASN A 413 -10.98 -10.37 -13.00
C ASN A 413 -11.80 -10.03 -11.76
N PHE A 414 -12.73 -9.09 -11.87
CA PHE A 414 -13.61 -8.69 -10.78
C PHE A 414 -15.06 -9.10 -11.11
N VAL A 415 -15.71 -9.69 -10.12
CA VAL A 415 -17.17 -9.72 -10.06
C VAL A 415 -17.56 -8.52 -9.23
N VAL A 416 -18.23 -7.55 -9.84
CA VAL A 416 -18.62 -6.31 -9.14
C VAL A 416 -19.81 -6.62 -8.24
N GLU A 417 -19.60 -6.55 -6.92
CA GLU A 417 -20.70 -6.48 -5.96
C GLU A 417 -21.13 -5.02 -5.82
N THR A 418 -22.38 -4.73 -6.12
CA THR A 418 -22.97 -3.44 -5.82
C THR A 418 -23.28 -3.36 -4.33
N ALA A 419 -22.78 -2.32 -3.66
CA ALA A 419 -23.41 -1.87 -2.45
C ALA A 419 -24.74 -1.18 -2.84
N GLU A 420 -25.86 -1.70 -2.35
CA GLU A 420 -27.16 -1.03 -2.34
C GLU A 420 -27.11 0.22 -1.44
#